data_7a8ac9f50aea5b6cdd91d398727773a8
#
_entry.id   7a8ac9f50aea5b6cdd91d398727773a8
#
_cell.length_a   1.000
_cell.length_b   1.000
_cell.length_c   1.000
_cell.angle_alpha   90.00
_cell.angle_beta   90.00
_cell.angle_gamma   90.00
#
_symmetry.space_group_name_H-M   'P 1'
#
loop_
_entity.id
_entity.type
_entity.pdbx_description
1 polymer ?
#
loop_
_entity_poly.entity_id
_entity_poly.type
_entity_poly.pdbx_seq_one_letter_code
_entity_poly.pdbx_strand_id
1 'polypeptide(L)'
;MTNNCVGMLAYSKCGRDRKRLFCVVAALDTDFVLIADGKLHTTDKPKKKRLRHLSFTDARLTLPLGDKELYKCITEYEFSANRRDSFAKG
;
A
#
# COMPACT_ATOMS: atom_id res chain seq x y z
N MET A 1 13.05 15.22 1.40
CA MET A 1 12.98 14.75 1.42
C MET A 1 12.54 14.02 1.25
N THR A 2 12.21 13.56 1.21
CA THR A 2 11.80 13.09 0.72
C THR A 2 11.09 12.15 0.52
N ASN A 3 10.99 11.47 -0.10
CA ASN A 3 10.22 10.50 -0.51
C ASN A 3 10.51 9.23 0.06
N ASN A 4 10.56 9.11 1.34
CA ASN A 4 10.82 7.89 2.01
C ASN A 4 9.62 6.96 2.07
N CYS A 5 8.54 7.32 1.44
CA CYS A 5 7.35 6.48 1.46
C CYS A 5 7.35 5.36 0.42
N VAL A 6 8.32 5.38 -0.52
CA VAL A 6 8.36 4.32 -1.54
C VAL A 6 8.62 2.98 -0.87
N GLY A 7 7.78 2.00 -1.18
CA GLY A 7 7.84 0.69 -0.57
C GLY A 7 6.91 0.52 0.60
N MET A 8 6.41 1.60 1.16
CA MET A 8 5.52 1.50 2.32
C MET A 8 4.13 1.03 1.93
N LEU A 9 3.53 0.29 2.83
CA LEU A 9 2.13 -0.10 2.67
C LEU A 9 1.25 0.96 3.29
N ALA A 10 0.17 1.27 2.62
CA ALA A 10 -0.75 2.31 3.08
C ALA A 10 -2.17 1.95 2.71
N TYR A 11 -3.10 2.34 3.57
CA TYR A 11 -4.52 2.19 3.29
C TYR A 11 -5.05 3.43 2.60
N SER A 12 -5.94 3.23 1.65
CA SER A 12 -6.61 4.34 1.01
C SER A 12 -7.72 4.86 1.91
N LYS A 13 -7.81 6.17 2.05
CA LYS A 13 -8.83 6.79 2.90
C LYS A 13 -10.03 7.29 2.12
N CYS A 14 -9.89 7.38 0.81
CA CYS A 14 -10.91 8.01 -0.01
C CYS A 14 -11.21 7.22 -1.27
N GLY A 15 -12.39 7.45 -1.83
CA GLY A 15 -12.76 6.92 -3.12
C GLY A 15 -13.19 5.47 -3.05
N ARG A 16 -13.23 4.85 -4.22
CA ARG A 16 -13.65 3.46 -4.33
C ARG A 16 -12.68 2.50 -3.67
N ASP A 17 -11.43 2.94 -3.54
CA ASP A 17 -10.40 2.11 -2.96
C ASP A 17 -10.34 2.20 -1.44
N ARG A 18 -11.29 2.90 -0.85
CA ARG A 18 -11.27 3.14 0.59
C ARG A 18 -11.12 1.84 1.37
N LYS A 19 -10.20 1.85 2.33
CA LYS A 19 -9.90 0.72 3.19
C LYS A 19 -9.09 -0.39 2.52
N ARG A 20 -8.73 -0.22 1.26
CA ARG A 20 -7.85 -1.19 0.61
C ARG A 20 -6.41 -0.85 0.90
N LEU A 21 -5.60 -1.88 0.97
CA LEU A 21 -4.17 -1.73 1.25
C LEU A 21 -3.38 -1.76 -0.03
N PHE A 22 -2.48 -0.81 -0.19
CA PHE A 22 -1.64 -0.70 -1.37
C PHE A 22 -0.21 -0.48 -0.98
N CYS A 23 0.69 -0.66 -1.93
CA CYS A 23 2.10 -0.33 -1.75
C CYS A 23 2.44 0.88 -2.60
N VAL A 24 3.19 1.81 -2.04
CA VAL A 24 3.67 2.95 -2.80
C VAL A 24 4.85 2.48 -3.63
N VAL A 25 4.69 2.50 -4.95
CA VAL A 25 5.74 1.99 -5.84
C VAL A 25 6.59 3.10 -6.44
N ALA A 26 6.12 4.33 -6.39
CA ALA A 26 6.91 5.46 -6.88
C ALA A 26 6.35 6.76 -6.30
N ALA A 27 7.20 7.75 -6.21
CA ALA A 27 6.78 9.07 -5.78
C ALA A 27 6.85 9.99 -6.99
N LEU A 28 5.79 10.75 -7.23
CA LEU A 28 5.75 11.66 -8.36
C LEU A 28 6.20 13.06 -7.97
N ASP A 29 5.68 13.54 -6.85
CA ASP A 29 6.10 14.83 -6.34
C ASP A 29 5.73 14.86 -4.86
N THR A 30 5.64 16.05 -4.28
CA THR A 30 5.37 16.16 -2.85
C THR A 30 3.94 15.78 -2.48
N ASP A 31 3.03 15.79 -3.46
CA ASP A 31 1.62 15.54 -3.19
C ASP A 31 1.09 14.22 -3.73
N PHE A 32 1.75 13.66 -4.73
CA PHE A 32 1.23 12.48 -5.42
C PHE A 32 2.23 11.34 -5.47
N VAL A 33 1.70 10.14 -5.38
CA VAL A 33 2.49 8.92 -5.50
C VAL A 33 1.75 7.95 -6.42
N LEU A 34 2.46 6.91 -6.82
CA LEU A 34 1.86 5.81 -7.56
C LEU A 34 1.75 4.63 -6.62
N ILE A 35 0.58 4.01 -6.61
CA ILE A 35 0.31 2.87 -5.74
C ILE A 35 -0.12 1.66 -6.56
N ALA A 36 0.15 0.49 -6.02
CA ALA A 36 -0.22 -0.76 -6.68
C ALA A 36 -0.46 -1.83 -5.63
N ASP A 37 -1.25 -2.83 -5.98
CA ASP A 37 -1.48 -3.97 -5.08
C ASP A 37 -1.21 -5.29 -5.79
N GLY A 38 -0.83 -5.24 -7.04
CA GLY A 38 -0.52 -6.44 -7.79
C GLY A 38 -1.72 -7.12 -8.41
N LYS A 39 -2.91 -6.61 -8.17
CA LYS A 39 -4.12 -7.23 -8.71
C LYS A 39 -5.00 -6.21 -9.39
N LEU A 40 -5.60 -5.32 -8.61
CA LEU A 40 -6.46 -4.28 -9.15
C LEU A 40 -5.63 -3.24 -9.88
N HIS A 41 -4.55 -2.82 -9.24
CA HIS A 41 -3.61 -1.89 -9.82
C HIS A 41 -2.25 -2.55 -9.85
N THR A 42 -1.79 -2.87 -11.06
CA THR A 42 -0.54 -3.62 -11.22
C THR A 42 0.65 -2.68 -11.21
N THR A 43 1.83 -3.28 -11.08
CA THR A 43 3.06 -2.48 -11.08
C THR A 43 3.30 -1.84 -12.44
N ASP A 44 2.74 -2.41 -13.51
CA ASP A 44 2.83 -1.81 -14.84
C ASP A 44 1.88 -0.63 -15.01
N LYS A 45 0.76 -0.67 -14.31
CA LYS A 45 -0.26 0.36 -14.42
C LYS A 45 -0.68 0.79 -13.04
N PRO A 46 0.24 1.40 -12.30
CA PRO A 46 -0.10 1.83 -10.94
C PRO A 46 -1.07 3.01 -10.97
N LYS A 47 -1.74 3.20 -9.87
CA LYS A 47 -2.70 4.28 -9.76
C LYS A 47 -2.06 5.50 -9.11
N LYS A 48 -2.35 6.66 -9.65
CA LYS A 48 -1.91 7.92 -9.06
C LYS A 48 -2.82 8.25 -7.88
N LYS A 49 -2.22 8.56 -6.74
CA LYS A 49 -2.98 8.83 -5.54
C LYS A 49 -2.37 10.00 -4.79
N ARG A 50 -3.22 10.82 -4.19
CA ARG A 50 -2.75 11.94 -3.40
C ARG A 50 -2.27 11.42 -2.05
N LEU A 51 -1.11 11.88 -1.63
CA LEU A 51 -0.52 11.42 -0.38
C LEU A 51 -1.44 11.57 0.81
N ARG A 52 -2.12 12.69 0.89
CA ARG A 52 -2.98 12.93 2.04
C ARG A 52 -4.20 12.04 2.10
N HIS A 53 -4.46 11.30 1.01
CA HIS A 53 -5.56 10.32 1.00
C HIS A 53 -5.09 8.94 1.40
N LEU A 54 -3.86 8.83 1.89
CA LEU A 54 -3.31 7.54 2.31
C LEU A 54 -3.05 7.55 3.81
N SER A 55 -3.30 6.42 4.42
CA SER A 55 -2.99 6.20 5.82
C SER A 55 -1.86 5.18 5.87
N PHE A 56 -0.68 5.62 6.23
CA PHE A 56 0.50 4.76 6.16
C PHE A 56 0.57 3.80 7.33
N THR A 57 1.02 2.59 7.05
CA THR A 57 1.34 1.62 8.08
C THR A 57 2.82 1.75 8.40
N ASP A 58 3.31 0.90 9.29
CA ASP A 58 4.75 0.87 9.57
C ASP A 58 5.46 -0.22 8.77
N ALA A 59 4.75 -0.84 7.82
CA ALA A 59 5.34 -1.89 7.00
C ALA A 59 5.95 -1.31 5.74
N ARG A 60 7.09 -1.84 5.36
CA ARG A 60 7.79 -1.41 4.15
C ARG A 60 8.30 -2.63 3.41
N LEU A 61 8.10 -2.64 2.11
CA LEU A 61 8.57 -3.72 1.26
C LEU A 61 9.80 -3.26 0.49
N THR A 62 10.62 -4.23 0.12
CA THR A 62 11.79 -3.95 -0.70
C THR A 62 11.40 -4.08 -2.16
N LEU A 63 11.50 -2.99 -2.89
CA LEU A 63 11.15 -2.98 -4.30
C LEU A 63 12.41 -3.13 -5.14
N PRO A 64 12.29 -3.60 -6.38
CA PRO A 64 11.04 -3.89 -7.09
C PRO A 64 10.49 -5.27 -6.75
N LEU A 65 9.18 -5.42 -6.91
CA LEU A 65 8.50 -6.69 -6.72
C LEU A 65 7.57 -6.92 -7.92
N GLY A 66 7.38 -8.17 -8.28
CA GLY A 66 6.39 -8.51 -9.28
C GLY A 66 5.00 -8.42 -8.68
N ASP A 67 4.00 -8.44 -9.55
CA ASP A 67 2.61 -8.31 -9.09
C ASP A 67 2.20 -9.43 -8.16
N LYS A 68 2.60 -10.65 -8.46
CA LYS A 68 2.27 -11.78 -7.62
C LYS A 68 2.85 -11.64 -6.22
N GLU A 69 4.11 -11.25 -6.16
CA GLU A 69 4.79 -11.09 -4.89
C GLU A 69 4.20 -9.94 -4.10
N LEU A 70 3.90 -8.86 -4.79
CA LEU A 70 3.32 -7.70 -4.16
C LEU A 70 1.97 -8.04 -3.55
N TYR A 71 1.12 -8.70 -4.31
CA TYR A 71 -0.20 -9.09 -3.84
C TYR A 71 -0.10 -10.03 -2.64
N LYS A 72 0.85 -10.96 -2.71
CA LYS A 72 1.06 -11.89 -1.61
C LYS A 72 1.48 -11.16 -0.35
N CYS A 73 2.42 -10.23 -0.45
CA CYS A 73 2.88 -9.48 0.70
C CYS A 73 1.75 -8.67 1.32
N ILE A 74 0.95 -8.06 0.48
CA ILE A 74 -0.16 -7.24 0.96
C ILE A 74 -1.19 -8.08 1.67
N THR A 75 -1.56 -9.23 1.09
CA THR A 75 -2.56 -10.08 1.72
C THR A 75 -2.04 -10.68 3.01
N GLU A 76 -0.76 -11.00 3.06
CA GLU A 76 -0.17 -11.53 4.29
C GLU A 76 -0.17 -10.49 5.39
N TYR A 77 0.12 -9.26 5.04
CA TYR A 77 0.09 -8.19 6.03
C TYR A 77 -1.33 -7.97 6.55
N GLU A 78 -2.29 -7.95 5.67
CA GLU A 78 -3.68 -7.76 6.07
C GLU A 78 -4.16 -8.89 6.96
N PHE A 79 -3.76 -10.11 6.63
CA PHE A 79 -4.15 -11.27 7.42
C PHE A 79 -3.57 -11.18 8.83
N SER A 80 -2.30 -10.82 8.93
CA SER A 80 -1.65 -10.69 10.22
C SER A 80 -2.24 -9.57 11.05
N ALA A 81 -2.54 -8.45 10.41
CA ALA A 81 -3.12 -7.31 11.10
C ALA A 81 -4.52 -7.64 11.62
N ASN A 82 -5.31 -8.33 10.81
CA ASN A 82 -6.64 -8.72 11.23
C ASN A 82 -6.59 -9.72 12.38
N ARG A 83 -5.68 -10.65 12.33
CA ARG A 83 -5.52 -11.61 13.41
C ARG A 83 -5.11 -10.93 14.69
N ARG A 84 -4.18 -10.01 14.59
CA ARG A 84 -3.69 -9.28 15.74
C ARG A 84 -4.81 -8.46 16.38
N ASP A 85 -5.57 -7.82 15.54
CA ASP A 85 -6.68 -7.02 15.98
C ASP A 85 -7.72 -7.86 16.68
N SER A 86 -8.07 -8.97 16.08
CA SER A 86 -9.01 -9.91 16.63
C SER A 86 -8.54 -10.44 17.97
N PHE A 87 -7.26 -10.73 18.03
CA PHE A 87 -6.64 -11.25 19.23
C PHE A 87 -6.66 -10.22 20.35
N ALA A 88 -6.41 -8.99 20.01
CA ALA A 88 -6.39 -7.92 20.99
C ALA A 88 -7.75 -7.69 21.61
N LYS A 89 -8.78 -7.94 20.87
CA LYS A 89 -10.12 -7.78 21.39
C LYS A 89 -10.57 -8.95 22.23
N GLY A 90 -9.98 -10.07 21.96
CA GLY A 90 -10.37 -11.30 22.58
C GLY A 90 -9.99 -11.47 23.91
#